data_19f0d5bc98fbee300e6fc8c6684b310e
#
_entry.id   19f0d5bc98fbee300e6fc8c6684b310e
#
_cell.length_a   1.000
_cell.length_b   1.000
_cell.length_c   1.000
_cell.angle_alpha   90.00
_cell.angle_beta   90.00
_cell.angle_gamma   90.00
#
_symmetry.space_group_name_H-M   'P 1'
#
loop_
_entity.id
_entity.type
_entity.pdbx_description
1 polymer ?
#
loop_
_entity_poly.entity_id
_entity_poly.type
_entity_poly.pdbx_seq_one_letter_code
_entity_poly.pdbx_strand_id
1 'polypeptide(L)'
;MATPLRGVSRHQDRLYKGNALTAEDHYEDAQIIKDLGANTIRLAHYQHSQDFYDACDQLGFAVWAEIPFISVFKPGDAAHEHCRQEMKELVIQNYNHPSIMFWGISNEILIGGISQELVDRHHDLQKLVKELDPTRLTTIAHVSHTPTEGPMHHITDVESYNHYFGWYGGKIEDNGPWLDKFHAEHPDICLGVSEYGCEGIVNWHSSNPQRKDYSEEYQTLYHEHMAQVFEDRPWVWATHVWNMFDFGCAARNEGGVGGRNNKDARDEGGCKGMNNKGLVTIDRKTRKESFYLYQAYWSQEPMVHIVGRRYAQRAGETIEVKVYSNQDEVTLFLNGKEIGKQQAHRIFRFEVALQPGFNTLMALTEDARDCITLEKVEKEPASYVLPEFTEHVEGVANWFQQIGSLDLDAPMEFPEGYYNVNDSLDDLSHNEEAFAIVTKAVKLTTNFSIEPGVGMWDMLKKMSPKVMCEMMPDSSLGDKFLNSINAQLIKIKK
;
A
#
# COMPACT_ATOMS: atom_id res chain seq x y z
N MET A 1 26.44 -10.33 13.05
CA MET A 1 25.98 -10.06 11.68
C MET A 1 24.71 -9.25 11.84
N ALA A 2 24.55 -8.14 11.16
CA ALA A 2 23.30 -7.36 11.21
C ALA A 2 22.19 -8.16 10.52
N THR A 3 21.05 -8.32 11.19
CA THR A 3 19.90 -9.01 10.60
C THR A 3 18.88 -7.95 10.16
N PRO A 4 18.57 -7.84 8.87
CA PRO A 4 17.55 -6.94 8.40
C PRO A 4 16.18 -7.27 9.03
N LEU A 5 15.42 -6.24 9.37
CA LEU A 5 14.06 -6.43 9.85
C LEU A 5 13.11 -6.59 8.65
N ARG A 6 12.40 -7.69 8.59
CA ARG A 6 11.46 -8.03 7.51
C ARG A 6 10.12 -8.39 8.13
N GLY A 7 9.09 -7.67 7.76
CA GLY A 7 7.80 -7.88 8.38
C GLY A 7 6.65 -7.12 7.74
N VAL A 8 5.68 -6.80 8.54
CA VAL A 8 4.36 -6.32 8.11
C VAL A 8 3.89 -5.15 8.96
N SER A 9 3.00 -4.33 8.40
CA SER A 9 2.18 -3.41 9.18
C SER A 9 0.87 -4.08 9.61
N ARG A 10 0.30 -3.63 10.72
CA ARG A 10 -0.98 -4.13 11.22
C ARG A 10 -1.89 -3.00 11.65
N HIS A 11 -3.15 -3.02 11.19
CA HIS A 11 -4.27 -2.37 11.85
C HIS A 11 -4.93 -3.32 12.86
N GLN A 12 -5.46 -2.79 13.98
CA GLN A 12 -6.16 -3.64 14.96
C GLN A 12 -7.66 -3.62 14.73
N ASP A 13 -8.09 -4.27 13.65
CA ASP A 13 -9.51 -4.47 13.36
C ASP A 13 -9.78 -5.90 12.84
N ARG A 14 -11.01 -6.34 12.95
CA ARG A 14 -11.50 -7.60 12.38
C ARG A 14 -12.92 -7.43 11.85
N LEU A 15 -13.25 -8.27 10.89
CA LEU A 15 -14.61 -8.33 10.34
C LEU A 15 -15.65 -8.51 11.46
N TYR A 16 -16.68 -7.67 11.46
CA TYR A 16 -17.78 -7.60 12.44
C TYR A 16 -17.40 -7.22 13.87
N LYS A 17 -16.13 -7.06 14.19
CA LYS A 17 -15.67 -6.62 15.52
C LYS A 17 -15.17 -5.17 15.52
N GLY A 18 -14.74 -4.65 14.36
CA GLY A 18 -13.98 -3.40 14.33
C GLY A 18 -12.78 -3.50 15.25
N ASN A 19 -12.56 -2.49 16.09
CA ASN A 19 -11.45 -2.46 17.05
C ASN A 19 -11.76 -3.12 18.40
N ALA A 20 -12.94 -3.71 18.58
CA ALA A 20 -13.34 -4.38 19.83
C ALA A 20 -12.78 -5.82 19.88
N LEU A 21 -11.45 -5.94 19.86
CA LEU A 21 -10.75 -7.22 19.86
C LEU A 21 -10.49 -7.71 21.29
N THR A 22 -10.45 -9.04 21.45
CA THR A 22 -10.06 -9.71 22.70
C THR A 22 -8.56 -10.05 22.69
N ALA A 23 -8.03 -10.45 23.85
CA ALA A 23 -6.66 -10.92 23.96
C ALA A 23 -6.37 -12.10 23.01
N GLU A 24 -7.34 -13.01 22.86
CA GLU A 24 -7.26 -14.15 21.94
C GLU A 24 -7.16 -13.70 20.47
N ASP A 25 -7.94 -12.68 20.07
CA ASP A 25 -7.89 -12.12 18.74
C ASP A 25 -6.51 -11.52 18.44
N HIS A 26 -5.93 -10.80 19.41
CA HIS A 26 -4.58 -10.21 19.31
C HIS A 26 -3.51 -11.29 19.20
N TYR A 27 -3.60 -12.32 20.03
CA TYR A 27 -2.65 -13.43 20.03
C TYR A 27 -2.72 -14.23 18.71
N GLU A 28 -3.93 -14.48 18.18
CA GLU A 28 -4.11 -15.14 16.89
C GLU A 28 -3.46 -14.33 15.75
N ASP A 29 -3.65 -13.01 15.72
CA ASP A 29 -2.99 -12.14 14.73
C ASP A 29 -1.46 -12.26 14.83
N ALA A 30 -0.90 -12.22 16.03
CA ALA A 30 0.52 -12.35 16.26
C ALA A 30 1.06 -13.73 15.85
N GLN A 31 0.29 -14.82 16.07
CA GLN A 31 0.64 -16.16 15.62
C GLN A 31 0.67 -16.26 14.09
N ILE A 32 -0.32 -15.70 13.40
CA ILE A 32 -0.35 -15.69 11.93
C ILE A 32 0.86 -14.94 11.37
N ILE A 33 1.27 -13.82 12.01
CA ILE A 33 2.48 -13.08 11.64
C ILE A 33 3.74 -13.91 11.90
N LYS A 34 3.76 -14.68 13.01
CA LYS A 34 4.87 -15.58 13.31
C LYS A 34 4.99 -16.73 12.30
N ASP A 35 3.86 -17.29 11.89
CA ASP A 35 3.80 -18.33 10.85
C ASP A 35 4.33 -17.84 9.50
N LEU A 36 4.16 -16.56 9.20
CA LEU A 36 4.74 -15.91 8.01
C LEU A 36 6.28 -15.92 8.04
N GLY A 37 6.87 -15.99 9.23
CA GLY A 37 8.32 -15.86 9.43
C GLY A 37 8.81 -14.43 9.62
N ALA A 38 7.90 -13.44 9.77
CA ALA A 38 8.27 -12.07 10.04
C ALA A 38 9.02 -11.94 11.38
N ASN A 39 9.96 -10.99 11.45
CA ASN A 39 10.71 -10.67 12.67
C ASN A 39 10.42 -9.26 13.19
N THR A 40 9.63 -8.47 12.47
CA THR A 40 9.24 -7.11 12.85
C THR A 40 7.77 -6.84 12.51
N ILE A 41 7.15 -5.94 13.30
CA ILE A 41 5.77 -5.49 13.05
C ILE A 41 5.72 -3.98 13.28
N ARG A 42 5.12 -3.26 12.33
CA ARG A 42 4.77 -1.85 12.50
C ARG A 42 3.29 -1.74 12.90
N LEU A 43 3.04 -1.13 14.04
CA LEU A 43 1.68 -0.96 14.60
C LEU A 43 1.11 0.38 14.12
N ALA A 44 0.55 0.34 12.92
CA ALA A 44 0.04 1.52 12.23
C ALA A 44 -1.39 1.86 12.68
N HIS A 45 -1.72 3.10 12.83
CA HIS A 45 -0.91 4.33 12.92
C HIS A 45 -1.16 4.96 14.29
N TYR A 46 -1.32 4.15 15.32
CA TYR A 46 -1.78 4.54 16.65
C TYR A 46 -1.37 3.48 17.69
N GLN A 47 -1.45 3.83 18.95
CA GLN A 47 -1.20 2.88 20.04
C GLN A 47 -2.18 1.71 19.97
N HIS A 48 -1.65 0.49 19.93
CA HIS A 48 -2.43 -0.75 19.95
C HIS A 48 -2.75 -1.20 21.38
N SER A 49 -3.57 -2.28 21.51
CA SER A 49 -3.89 -2.89 22.80
C SER A 49 -2.64 -3.46 23.48
N GLN A 50 -2.61 -3.40 24.80
CA GLN A 50 -1.58 -4.04 25.64
C GLN A 50 -1.48 -5.54 25.37
N ASP A 51 -2.61 -6.22 25.12
CA ASP A 51 -2.63 -7.64 24.78
C ASP A 51 -1.81 -7.96 23.53
N PHE A 52 -1.73 -7.02 22.54
CA PHE A 52 -0.91 -7.23 21.37
C PHE A 52 0.58 -7.01 21.63
N TYR A 53 0.94 -6.03 22.46
CA TYR A 53 2.34 -5.87 22.89
C TYR A 53 2.80 -7.09 23.68
N ASP A 54 1.96 -7.61 24.60
CA ASP A 54 2.25 -8.84 25.35
C ASP A 54 2.48 -10.04 24.42
N ALA A 55 1.67 -10.18 23.38
CA ALA A 55 1.85 -11.21 22.37
C ALA A 55 3.16 -11.04 21.58
N CYS A 56 3.52 -9.79 21.23
CA CYS A 56 4.79 -9.48 20.58
C CYS A 56 5.99 -9.81 21.44
N ASP A 57 5.94 -9.51 22.75
CA ASP A 57 6.97 -9.86 23.71
C ASP A 57 7.19 -11.38 23.79
N GLN A 58 6.08 -12.14 23.89
CA GLN A 58 6.11 -13.60 23.97
C GLN A 58 6.67 -14.27 22.71
N LEU A 59 6.34 -13.71 21.54
CA LEU A 59 6.72 -14.29 20.24
C LEU A 59 8.05 -13.75 19.70
N GLY A 60 8.62 -12.73 20.37
CA GLY A 60 9.95 -12.20 20.05
C GLY A 60 9.99 -11.35 18.78
N PHE A 61 9.02 -10.47 18.59
CA PHE A 61 9.04 -9.49 17.50
C PHE A 61 9.81 -8.22 17.86
N ALA A 62 10.40 -7.58 16.85
CA ALA A 62 10.82 -6.19 16.92
C ALA A 62 9.66 -5.27 16.51
N VAL A 63 9.18 -4.43 17.42
CA VAL A 63 7.99 -3.62 17.22
C VAL A 63 8.33 -2.15 16.95
N TRP A 64 7.69 -1.58 15.95
CA TRP A 64 7.58 -0.14 15.73
C TRP A 64 6.19 0.32 16.18
N ALA A 65 6.13 1.08 17.29
CA ALA A 65 4.91 1.69 17.82
C ALA A 65 4.90 3.18 17.51
N GLU A 66 3.75 3.74 17.14
CA GLU A 66 3.63 5.13 16.68
C GLU A 66 2.37 5.82 17.19
N ILE A 67 2.39 7.16 17.16
CA ILE A 67 1.23 8.01 17.46
C ILE A 67 0.48 8.37 16.17
N PRO A 68 -0.83 8.73 16.22
CA PRO A 68 -1.64 9.06 15.07
C PRO A 68 -1.37 10.49 14.53
N PHE A 69 -0.10 10.89 14.43
CA PHE A 69 0.32 12.13 13.79
C PHE A 69 0.54 11.88 12.30
N ILE A 70 -0.54 12.00 11.52
CA ILE A 70 -0.59 11.51 10.14
C ILE A 70 -1.10 12.56 9.15
N SER A 71 -0.65 12.47 7.91
CA SER A 71 -1.13 13.10 6.69
C SER A 71 -1.03 14.63 6.66
N VAL A 72 -1.79 15.36 7.49
CA VAL A 72 -1.88 16.82 7.44
C VAL A 72 -1.60 17.44 8.79
N PHE A 73 -0.58 18.28 8.83
CA PHE A 73 -0.24 19.05 10.01
C PHE A 73 -1.30 20.13 10.31
N LYS A 74 -1.80 20.12 11.54
CA LYS A 74 -2.64 21.20 12.06
C LYS A 74 -1.77 22.13 12.92
N PRO A 75 -1.55 23.37 12.51
CA PRO A 75 -0.71 24.31 13.26
C PRO A 75 -1.34 24.72 14.59
N GLY A 76 -0.52 25.19 15.50
CA GLY A 76 -0.91 25.75 16.79
C GLY A 76 -0.57 24.90 17.99
N ASP A 77 -0.36 25.57 19.12
CA ASP A 77 0.16 24.97 20.36
C ASP A 77 -0.76 23.89 20.96
N ALA A 78 -2.08 24.05 20.86
CA ALA A 78 -3.01 23.06 21.40
C ALA A 78 -2.96 21.73 20.64
N ALA A 79 -2.83 21.77 19.32
CA ALA A 79 -2.68 20.53 18.51
C ALA A 79 -1.34 19.86 18.81
N HIS A 80 -0.27 20.66 18.97
CA HIS A 80 1.04 20.12 19.29
C HIS A 80 1.08 19.50 20.68
N GLU A 81 0.52 20.16 21.70
CA GLU A 81 0.49 19.59 23.07
C GLU A 81 -0.32 18.29 23.12
N HIS A 82 -1.34 18.15 22.27
CA HIS A 82 -2.04 16.87 22.10
C HIS A 82 -1.10 15.77 21.57
N CYS A 83 -0.34 16.04 20.51
CA CYS A 83 0.66 15.08 19.99
C CYS A 83 1.72 14.75 21.05
N ARG A 84 2.18 15.74 21.82
CA ARG A 84 3.11 15.51 22.96
C ARG A 84 2.51 14.60 24.03
N GLN A 85 1.23 14.82 24.35
CA GLN A 85 0.54 13.99 25.35
C GLN A 85 0.38 12.55 24.87
N GLU A 86 -0.02 12.34 23.63
CA GLU A 86 -0.12 10.99 23.03
C GLU A 86 1.25 10.30 23.01
N MET A 87 2.32 11.02 22.66
CA MET A 87 3.68 10.47 22.70
C MET A 87 4.13 10.10 24.12
N LYS A 88 3.83 10.93 25.12
CA LYS A 88 4.10 10.59 26.54
C LYS A 88 3.35 9.32 26.94
N GLU A 89 2.08 9.23 26.61
CA GLU A 89 1.25 8.07 26.94
C GLU A 89 1.79 6.81 26.25
N LEU A 90 2.10 6.88 24.97
CA LEU A 90 2.67 5.76 24.22
C LEU A 90 3.95 5.25 24.87
N VAL A 91 4.91 6.14 25.14
CA VAL A 91 6.21 5.74 25.70
C VAL A 91 6.07 5.24 27.14
N ILE A 92 5.38 5.98 28.02
CA ILE A 92 5.29 5.65 29.45
C ILE A 92 4.49 4.36 29.69
N GLN A 93 3.37 4.19 29.00
CA GLN A 93 2.51 3.00 29.17
C GLN A 93 3.18 1.73 28.64
N ASN A 94 4.01 1.86 27.60
CA ASN A 94 4.61 0.71 26.90
C ASN A 94 6.12 0.55 27.17
N TYR A 95 6.68 1.33 28.10
CA TYR A 95 8.13 1.36 28.39
C TYR A 95 8.70 -0.03 28.69
N ASN A 96 7.93 -0.86 29.40
CA ASN A 96 8.37 -2.18 29.86
C ASN A 96 8.18 -3.31 28.84
N HIS A 97 7.67 -3.02 27.63
CA HIS A 97 7.60 -4.03 26.56
C HIS A 97 8.96 -4.18 25.87
N PRO A 98 9.65 -5.32 26.03
CA PRO A 98 10.97 -5.53 25.42
C PRO A 98 10.92 -5.67 23.91
N SER A 99 9.77 -6.00 23.33
CA SER A 99 9.56 -6.08 21.88
C SER A 99 9.68 -4.73 21.19
N ILE A 100 9.32 -3.62 21.86
CA ILE A 100 9.36 -2.29 21.24
C ILE A 100 10.81 -1.87 21.03
N MET A 101 11.16 -1.64 19.77
CA MET A 101 12.50 -1.22 19.34
C MET A 101 12.49 0.22 18.80
N PHE A 102 11.34 0.68 18.29
CA PHE A 102 11.21 1.95 17.60
C PHE A 102 9.97 2.72 18.05
N TRP A 103 10.15 4.01 18.33
CA TRP A 103 9.08 4.98 18.53
C TRP A 103 8.87 5.80 17.26
N GLY A 104 7.71 5.66 16.63
CA GLY A 104 7.32 6.41 15.44
C GLY A 104 6.76 7.77 15.77
N ILE A 105 7.32 8.82 15.17
CA ILE A 105 6.92 10.21 15.45
C ILE A 105 5.75 10.63 14.57
N SER A 106 5.80 10.32 13.27
CA SER A 106 4.73 10.67 12.32
C SER A 106 4.70 9.76 11.09
N ASN A 107 3.57 9.80 10.39
CA ASN A 107 3.35 9.09 9.12
C ASN A 107 2.82 10.04 8.05
N GLU A 108 3.48 10.07 6.89
CA GLU A 108 3.06 10.79 5.69
C GLU A 108 2.66 12.25 5.92
N ILE A 109 3.20 12.88 6.93
CA ILE A 109 2.77 14.21 7.41
C ILE A 109 2.98 15.32 6.38
N LEU A 110 3.87 15.10 5.39
CA LEU A 110 4.12 16.04 4.31
C LEU A 110 3.08 16.01 3.17
N ILE A 111 2.07 15.15 3.24
CA ILE A 111 0.89 15.26 2.37
C ILE A 111 0.26 16.65 2.49
N GLY A 112 0.23 17.22 3.69
CA GLY A 112 -0.22 18.58 3.95
C GLY A 112 0.79 19.69 3.62
N GLY A 113 1.98 19.35 3.09
CA GLY A 113 3.09 20.26 2.82
C GLY A 113 4.00 20.47 4.01
N ILE A 114 5.08 21.25 3.79
CA ILE A 114 6.09 21.53 4.79
C ILE A 114 5.99 22.97 5.29
N SER A 115 6.18 23.17 6.59
CA SER A 115 6.34 24.48 7.22
C SER A 115 7.45 24.42 8.26
N GLN A 116 8.04 25.57 8.61
CA GLN A 116 9.05 25.64 9.67
C GLN A 116 8.46 25.17 11.01
N GLU A 117 7.21 25.54 11.31
CA GLU A 117 6.53 25.06 12.51
C GLU A 117 6.46 23.55 12.57
N LEU A 118 6.10 22.87 11.46
CA LEU A 118 6.07 21.41 11.39
C LEU A 118 7.43 20.79 11.72
N VAL A 119 8.52 21.34 11.16
CA VAL A 119 9.89 20.89 11.42
C VAL A 119 10.25 21.06 12.89
N ASP A 120 9.98 22.24 13.45
CA ASP A 120 10.27 22.54 14.88
C ASP A 120 9.49 21.60 15.81
N ARG A 121 8.22 21.27 15.47
CA ARG A 121 7.41 20.32 16.25
C ARG A 121 7.95 18.88 16.18
N HIS A 122 8.53 18.47 15.06
CA HIS A 122 9.19 17.16 14.96
C HIS A 122 10.46 17.11 15.82
N HIS A 123 11.28 18.15 15.82
CA HIS A 123 12.44 18.23 16.70
C HIS A 123 12.04 18.21 18.20
N ASP A 124 10.94 18.87 18.57
CA ASP A 124 10.43 18.85 19.93
C ASP A 124 9.91 17.45 20.33
N LEU A 125 9.16 16.76 19.45
CA LEU A 125 8.73 15.39 19.70
C LEU A 125 9.92 14.43 19.82
N GLN A 126 10.92 14.54 18.93
CA GLN A 126 12.15 13.76 19.00
C GLN A 126 12.86 13.95 20.35
N LYS A 127 13.01 15.20 20.77
CA LYS A 127 13.62 15.53 22.08
C LYS A 127 12.82 14.92 23.23
N LEU A 128 11.48 15.06 23.20
CA LEU A 128 10.59 14.49 24.21
C LEU A 128 10.77 12.97 24.34
N VAL A 129 10.78 12.25 23.20
CA VAL A 129 11.00 10.80 23.22
C VAL A 129 12.34 10.44 23.84
N LYS A 130 13.42 11.13 23.45
CA LYS A 130 14.76 10.86 24.01
C LYS A 130 14.91 11.23 25.50
N GLU A 131 14.12 12.18 25.99
CA GLU A 131 14.03 12.49 27.43
C GLU A 131 13.30 11.38 28.19
N LEU A 132 12.27 10.77 27.61
CA LEU A 132 11.49 9.70 28.24
C LEU A 132 12.16 8.33 28.09
N ASP A 133 12.74 8.06 26.93
CA ASP A 133 13.42 6.80 26.63
C ASP A 133 14.68 7.04 25.75
N PRO A 134 15.85 7.18 26.35
CA PRO A 134 17.10 7.37 25.62
C PRO A 134 17.63 6.07 24.98
N THR A 135 16.99 4.92 25.24
CA THR A 135 17.52 3.61 24.87
C THR A 135 16.99 3.11 23.52
N ARG A 136 15.74 3.40 23.18
CA ARG A 136 15.13 2.97 21.93
C ARG A 136 15.31 4.00 20.82
N LEU A 137 15.25 3.51 19.58
CA LEU A 137 15.40 4.34 18.40
C LEU A 137 14.07 5.06 18.07
N THR A 138 14.20 6.20 17.43
CA THR A 138 13.07 6.93 16.86
C THR A 138 13.05 6.78 15.35
N THR A 139 11.87 6.90 14.75
CA THR A 139 11.69 6.75 13.30
C THR A 139 10.53 7.61 12.78
N ILE A 140 10.53 7.82 11.48
CA ILE A 140 9.49 8.54 10.74
C ILE A 140 9.17 7.76 9.45
N ALA A 141 7.91 7.79 9.04
CA ALA A 141 7.47 7.25 7.76
C ALA A 141 7.16 8.41 6.80
N HIS A 142 8.06 8.67 5.86
CA HIS A 142 7.88 9.68 4.83
C HIS A 142 6.92 9.19 3.74
N VAL A 143 6.11 10.10 3.21
CA VAL A 143 5.32 9.81 2.01
C VAL A 143 6.23 9.78 0.76
N SER A 144 5.85 8.98 -0.23
CA SER A 144 6.66 8.72 -1.44
C SER A 144 7.21 9.95 -2.16
N HIS A 145 6.47 11.07 -2.12
CA HIS A 145 6.87 12.32 -2.76
C HIS A 145 7.63 13.30 -1.85
N THR A 146 7.95 12.90 -0.61
CA THR A 146 8.84 13.70 0.23
C THR A 146 10.18 13.88 -0.49
N PRO A 147 10.66 15.13 -0.67
CA PRO A 147 11.98 15.36 -1.24
C PRO A 147 13.05 14.59 -0.48
N THR A 148 13.99 14.00 -1.21
CA THR A 148 15.11 13.26 -0.60
C THR A 148 16.10 14.17 0.14
N GLU A 149 16.03 15.48 -0.12
CA GLU A 149 16.75 16.51 0.60
C GLU A 149 15.75 17.44 1.32
N GLY A 150 16.05 17.83 2.54
CA GLY A 150 15.20 18.79 3.23
C GLY A 150 15.28 18.69 4.76
N PRO A 151 14.61 19.63 5.45
CA PRO A 151 14.73 19.76 6.90
C PRO A 151 14.00 18.68 7.71
N MET A 152 13.30 17.75 7.07
CA MET A 152 12.65 16.62 7.74
C MET A 152 13.58 15.42 7.90
N HIS A 153 14.72 15.41 7.18
CA HIS A 153 15.76 14.39 7.36
C HIS A 153 16.63 14.66 8.58
N HIS A 154 17.25 13.61 9.12
CA HIS A 154 18.12 13.64 10.31
C HIS A 154 17.43 14.10 11.61
N ILE A 155 16.09 14.12 11.67
CA ILE A 155 15.37 14.40 12.92
C ILE A 155 15.32 13.15 13.80
N THR A 156 15.10 11.98 13.18
CA THR A 156 15.00 10.70 13.89
C THR A 156 16.26 9.85 13.71
N ASP A 157 16.44 8.83 14.54
CA ASP A 157 17.62 7.96 14.49
C ASP A 157 17.70 7.12 13.21
N VAL A 158 16.55 6.70 12.69
CA VAL A 158 16.39 5.99 11.42
C VAL A 158 15.18 6.54 10.66
N GLU A 159 15.16 6.39 9.36
CA GLU A 159 14.10 6.93 8.51
C GLU A 159 13.52 5.87 7.60
N SER A 160 12.29 6.08 7.14
CA SER A 160 11.63 5.17 6.21
C SER A 160 10.71 5.93 5.26
N TYR A 161 10.42 5.31 4.12
CA TYR A 161 9.48 5.81 3.14
C TYR A 161 8.33 4.81 2.92
N ASN A 162 7.15 5.36 2.66
CA ASN A 162 6.01 4.61 2.14
C ASN A 162 6.08 4.64 0.62
N HIS A 163 6.47 3.52 -0.02
CA HIS A 163 6.64 3.44 -1.46
C HIS A 163 5.64 2.49 -2.11
N TYR A 164 4.91 3.03 -3.09
CA TYR A 164 3.89 2.30 -3.83
C TYR A 164 4.09 2.37 -5.35
N PHE A 165 5.33 2.44 -5.82
CA PHE A 165 5.62 2.37 -7.25
C PHE A 165 5.16 1.04 -7.81
N GLY A 166 4.42 1.10 -8.92
CA GLY A 166 3.73 -0.06 -9.49
C GLY A 166 2.30 -0.26 -8.96
N TRP A 167 1.82 0.59 -8.02
CA TRP A 167 0.42 0.57 -7.59
C TRP A 167 -0.25 1.93 -7.74
N TYR A 168 0.08 2.93 -6.90
CA TYR A 168 -0.51 4.28 -7.01
C TYR A 168 0.14 5.09 -8.14
N GLY A 169 1.41 4.92 -8.40
CA GLY A 169 2.13 5.60 -9.46
C GLY A 169 3.39 4.84 -9.87
N GLY A 170 4.11 5.34 -10.86
CA GLY A 170 5.35 4.74 -11.33
C GLY A 170 5.21 3.31 -11.86
N LYS A 171 6.33 2.67 -12.05
CA LYS A 171 6.45 1.26 -12.41
C LYS A 171 7.03 0.48 -11.23
N ILE A 172 6.74 -0.80 -11.16
CA ILE A 172 7.26 -1.66 -10.10
C ILE A 172 8.79 -1.71 -10.12
N GLU A 173 9.39 -1.62 -11.32
CA GLU A 173 10.82 -1.63 -11.54
C GLU A 173 11.53 -0.38 -11.02
N ASP A 174 10.80 0.71 -10.74
CA ASP A 174 11.36 1.96 -10.23
C ASP A 174 11.80 1.86 -8.76
N ASN A 175 11.30 0.88 -8.00
CA ASN A 175 11.59 0.72 -6.57
C ASN A 175 13.09 0.50 -6.29
N GLY A 176 13.72 -0.44 -6.97
CA GLY A 176 15.14 -0.74 -6.78
C GLY A 176 16.06 0.45 -7.09
N PRO A 177 15.99 1.04 -8.30
CA PRO A 177 16.78 2.21 -8.68
C PRO A 177 16.58 3.41 -7.75
N TRP A 178 15.37 3.65 -7.28
CA TRP A 178 15.11 4.74 -6.32
C TRP A 178 15.85 4.53 -5.00
N LEU A 179 15.79 3.30 -4.44
CA LEU A 179 16.49 2.95 -3.22
C LEU A 179 18.01 3.11 -3.38
N ASP A 180 18.56 2.60 -4.49
CA ASP A 180 20.01 2.68 -4.77
C ASP A 180 20.47 4.14 -4.90
N LYS A 181 19.68 4.97 -5.60
CA LYS A 181 19.95 6.39 -5.73
C LYS A 181 19.96 7.10 -4.38
N PHE A 182 18.91 6.89 -3.57
CA PHE A 182 18.81 7.50 -2.24
C PHE A 182 20.01 7.12 -1.37
N HIS A 183 20.35 5.83 -1.33
CA HIS A 183 21.48 5.34 -0.53
C HIS A 183 22.83 5.90 -0.99
N ALA A 184 23.00 6.10 -2.29
CA ALA A 184 24.21 6.68 -2.85
C ALA A 184 24.34 8.19 -2.54
N GLU A 185 23.22 8.92 -2.54
CA GLU A 185 23.15 10.35 -2.26
C GLU A 185 23.20 10.66 -0.75
N HIS A 186 22.65 9.76 0.09
CA HIS A 186 22.52 9.92 1.54
C HIS A 186 23.03 8.69 2.31
N PRO A 187 24.34 8.39 2.24
CA PRO A 187 24.91 7.18 2.85
C PRO A 187 24.91 7.19 4.37
N ASP A 188 24.66 8.33 4.98
CA ASP A 188 24.55 8.56 6.43
C ASP A 188 23.13 8.38 6.96
N ILE A 189 22.11 8.29 6.10
CA ILE A 189 20.73 7.99 6.48
C ILE A 189 20.50 6.48 6.48
N CYS A 190 20.11 5.95 7.64
CA CYS A 190 19.67 4.57 7.74
C CYS A 190 18.24 4.44 7.20
N LEU A 191 18.12 4.02 5.93
CA LEU A 191 16.86 3.99 5.19
C LEU A 191 16.12 2.67 5.34
N GLY A 192 14.80 2.74 5.60
CA GLY A 192 13.84 1.65 5.56
C GLY A 192 12.69 1.90 4.58
N VAL A 193 11.84 0.89 4.40
CA VAL A 193 10.58 0.99 3.68
C VAL A 193 9.44 0.62 4.62
N SER A 194 8.72 1.64 5.09
CA SER A 194 7.68 1.50 6.12
C SER A 194 6.35 1.00 5.56
N GLU A 195 6.11 1.22 4.27
CA GLU A 195 4.95 0.66 3.58
C GLU A 195 5.28 0.37 2.12
N TYR A 196 4.82 -0.78 1.63
CA TYR A 196 4.75 -1.16 0.22
C TYR A 196 3.71 -2.27 0.06
N GLY A 197 3.02 -2.30 -1.07
CA GLY A 197 2.00 -3.31 -1.34
C GLY A 197 1.02 -2.87 -2.41
N CYS A 198 0.22 -3.80 -2.86
CA CYS A 198 -0.89 -3.55 -3.77
C CYS A 198 -2.10 -4.39 -3.38
N GLU A 199 -3.27 -4.03 -3.88
CA GLU A 199 -4.48 -4.78 -3.57
C GLU A 199 -4.58 -6.07 -4.38
N GLY A 200 -5.09 -7.13 -3.73
CA GLY A 200 -5.43 -8.39 -4.36
C GLY A 200 -6.73 -8.93 -3.76
N ILE A 201 -7.71 -9.18 -4.62
CA ILE A 201 -9.00 -9.73 -4.25
C ILE A 201 -9.03 -11.20 -4.64
N VAL A 202 -9.24 -12.06 -3.65
CA VAL A 202 -9.05 -13.52 -3.76
C VAL A 202 -9.90 -14.24 -4.80
N ASN A 203 -10.97 -13.59 -5.29
CA ASN A 203 -11.85 -14.15 -6.31
C ASN A 203 -11.54 -13.64 -7.73
N TRP A 204 -10.66 -12.65 -7.87
CA TRP A 204 -10.30 -12.09 -9.16
C TRP A 204 -8.95 -12.58 -9.62
N HIS A 205 -8.92 -13.02 -10.86
CA HIS A 205 -7.78 -13.72 -11.43
C HIS A 205 -7.48 -13.21 -12.83
N SER A 206 -6.21 -13.23 -13.21
CA SER A 206 -5.74 -12.81 -14.53
C SER A 206 -4.56 -13.66 -14.99
N SER A 207 -4.64 -14.20 -16.20
CA SER A 207 -3.50 -14.84 -16.87
C SER A 207 -2.47 -13.81 -17.38
N ASN A 208 -2.85 -12.53 -17.45
CA ASN A 208 -1.99 -11.40 -17.82
C ASN A 208 -2.21 -10.24 -16.85
N PRO A 209 -1.69 -10.35 -15.61
CA PRO A 209 -1.97 -9.40 -14.56
C PRO A 209 -1.43 -8.01 -14.88
N GLN A 210 -2.26 -6.98 -14.65
CA GLN A 210 -1.97 -5.59 -14.92
C GLN A 210 -2.16 -4.73 -13.67
N ARG A 211 -1.40 -3.65 -13.56
CA ARG A 211 -1.58 -2.68 -12.50
C ARG A 211 -3.04 -2.23 -12.39
N LYS A 212 -3.62 -2.28 -11.19
CA LYS A 212 -5.01 -1.89 -10.89
C LYS A 212 -6.08 -2.86 -11.39
N ASP A 213 -5.74 -4.08 -11.78
CA ASP A 213 -6.72 -5.12 -12.07
C ASP A 213 -7.25 -5.84 -10.82
N TYR A 214 -6.66 -5.54 -9.66
CA TYR A 214 -6.98 -6.11 -8.35
C TYR A 214 -6.92 -7.64 -8.29
N SER A 215 -6.36 -8.30 -9.30
CA SER A 215 -6.19 -9.75 -9.30
C SER A 215 -5.20 -10.19 -8.24
N GLU A 216 -5.39 -11.40 -7.71
CA GLU A 216 -4.43 -11.99 -6.80
C GLU A 216 -3.07 -12.22 -7.47
N GLU A 217 -3.08 -12.47 -8.79
CA GLU A 217 -1.88 -12.64 -9.61
C GLU A 217 -1.07 -11.34 -9.74
N TYR A 218 -1.72 -10.16 -9.82
CA TYR A 218 -0.98 -8.91 -9.80
C TYR A 218 -0.37 -8.63 -8.41
N GLN A 219 -1.10 -8.93 -7.34
CA GLN A 219 -0.54 -8.83 -5.99
C GLN A 219 0.69 -9.73 -5.85
N THR A 220 0.62 -10.95 -6.36
CA THR A 220 1.74 -11.90 -6.35
C THR A 220 2.95 -11.37 -7.13
N LEU A 221 2.74 -10.90 -8.35
CA LEU A 221 3.79 -10.32 -9.21
C LEU A 221 4.47 -9.13 -8.54
N TYR A 222 3.68 -8.24 -7.93
CA TYR A 222 4.19 -7.09 -7.18
C TYR A 222 5.09 -7.52 -6.02
N HIS A 223 4.62 -8.45 -5.20
CA HIS A 223 5.38 -8.89 -4.03
C HIS A 223 6.58 -9.77 -4.40
N GLU A 224 6.53 -10.57 -5.48
CA GLU A 224 7.69 -11.29 -6.03
C GLU A 224 8.84 -10.32 -6.36
N HIS A 225 8.50 -9.22 -7.06
CA HIS A 225 9.47 -8.19 -7.41
C HIS A 225 10.06 -7.51 -6.15
N MET A 226 9.18 -7.10 -5.21
CA MET A 226 9.62 -6.41 -4.00
C MET A 226 10.47 -7.31 -3.09
N ALA A 227 10.13 -8.59 -2.97
CA ALA A 227 10.94 -9.54 -2.21
C ALA A 227 12.37 -9.62 -2.75
N GLN A 228 12.55 -9.70 -4.07
CA GLN A 228 13.85 -9.69 -4.71
C GLN A 228 14.58 -8.34 -4.53
N VAL A 229 13.85 -7.21 -4.69
CA VAL A 229 14.44 -5.86 -4.47
C VAL A 229 15.08 -5.74 -3.09
N PHE A 230 14.42 -6.29 -2.04
CA PHE A 230 14.95 -6.20 -0.68
C PHE A 230 15.99 -7.28 -0.37
N GLU A 231 15.93 -8.44 -1.01
CA GLU A 231 16.98 -9.45 -0.87
C GLU A 231 18.32 -8.95 -1.43
N ASP A 232 18.27 -8.22 -2.55
CA ASP A 232 19.45 -7.61 -3.17
C ASP A 232 20.00 -6.40 -2.38
N ARG A 233 19.21 -5.86 -1.40
CA ARG A 233 19.54 -4.66 -0.63
C ARG A 233 19.50 -4.89 0.88
N PRO A 234 20.43 -5.70 1.42
CA PRO A 234 20.46 -6.01 2.85
C PRO A 234 20.76 -4.81 3.75
N TRP A 235 21.16 -3.69 3.17
CA TRP A 235 21.38 -2.41 3.87
C TRP A 235 20.06 -1.66 4.21
N VAL A 236 18.94 -2.00 3.57
CA VAL A 236 17.63 -1.51 3.97
C VAL A 236 17.29 -2.10 5.34
N TRP A 237 17.32 -1.25 6.40
CA TRP A 237 17.26 -1.72 7.78
C TRP A 237 15.96 -2.43 8.14
N ALA A 238 14.83 -1.97 7.61
CA ALA A 238 13.52 -2.58 7.82
C ALA A 238 12.62 -2.45 6.60
N THR A 239 11.74 -3.44 6.42
CA THR A 239 10.67 -3.39 5.43
C THR A 239 9.38 -3.90 6.04
N HIS A 240 8.27 -3.18 5.82
CA HIS A 240 6.95 -3.57 6.33
C HIS A 240 5.94 -3.59 5.19
N VAL A 241 5.42 -4.78 4.91
CA VAL A 241 4.33 -4.94 3.94
C VAL A 241 3.10 -4.18 4.42
N TRP A 242 2.50 -3.39 3.57
CA TRP A 242 1.19 -2.81 3.80
C TRP A 242 0.13 -3.62 3.06
N ASN A 243 -0.59 -4.48 3.75
CA ASN A 243 -0.70 -4.71 5.18
C ASN A 243 -0.68 -6.23 5.46
N MET A 244 -0.60 -6.62 6.73
CA MET A 244 -0.74 -8.04 7.08
C MET A 244 -2.13 -8.57 6.82
N PHE A 245 -3.15 -7.80 7.20
CA PHE A 245 -4.55 -8.16 7.02
C PHE A 245 -5.27 -7.12 6.16
N ASP A 246 -6.24 -7.56 5.36
CA ASP A 246 -7.24 -6.65 4.83
C ASP A 246 -7.93 -5.96 6.01
N PHE A 247 -8.29 -4.69 5.85
CA PHE A 247 -8.85 -3.89 6.94
C PHE A 247 -9.97 -2.95 6.48
N GLY A 248 -10.84 -2.56 7.42
CA GLY A 248 -11.93 -1.63 7.17
C GLY A 248 -11.42 -0.23 6.85
N CYS A 249 -11.87 0.33 5.72
CA CYS A 249 -11.55 1.69 5.31
C CYS A 249 -12.74 2.31 4.58
N ALA A 250 -13.66 2.90 5.33
CA ALA A 250 -14.96 3.36 4.82
C ALA A 250 -14.87 4.37 3.67
N ALA A 251 -13.79 5.16 3.62
CA ALA A 251 -13.56 6.14 2.57
C ALA A 251 -12.97 5.53 1.28
N ARG A 252 -12.50 4.28 1.34
CA ARG A 252 -11.90 3.59 0.20
C ARG A 252 -12.97 2.94 -0.66
N ASN A 253 -12.90 3.24 -1.96
CA ASN A 253 -13.67 2.55 -2.98
C ASN A 253 -12.74 1.78 -3.95
N GLU A 254 -11.43 1.86 -3.73
CA GLU A 254 -10.42 1.11 -4.46
C GLU A 254 -10.59 -0.37 -4.10
N GLY A 255 -10.59 -1.25 -5.07
CA GLY A 255 -10.74 -2.68 -4.82
C GLY A 255 -12.12 -3.14 -4.34
N GLY A 256 -13.04 -2.22 -4.13
CA GLY A 256 -14.44 -2.57 -4.00
C GLY A 256 -15.05 -2.61 -5.39
N VAL A 257 -15.59 -3.74 -5.82
CA VAL A 257 -16.41 -3.80 -7.01
C VAL A 257 -17.56 -2.83 -6.84
N GLY A 258 -17.56 -1.81 -7.68
CA GLY A 258 -18.65 -0.87 -7.75
C GLY A 258 -18.93 -0.14 -6.45
N GLY A 259 -18.26 0.93 -6.18
CA GLY A 259 -18.56 1.98 -5.25
C GLY A 259 -19.64 1.73 -4.15
N ARG A 260 -19.94 2.70 -3.36
CA ARG A 260 -20.89 2.62 -2.22
C ARG A 260 -22.28 2.04 -2.53
N ASN A 261 -22.66 1.87 -3.80
CA ASN A 261 -24.00 1.48 -4.22
C ASN A 261 -24.11 0.09 -4.87
N ASN A 262 -23.01 -0.64 -5.07
CA ASN A 262 -23.09 -1.98 -5.64
C ASN A 262 -23.43 -3.00 -4.52
N LYS A 263 -24.68 -3.46 -4.51
CA LYS A 263 -25.15 -4.48 -3.55
C LYS A 263 -24.52 -5.84 -3.80
N ASP A 264 -24.08 -6.07 -5.03
CA ASP A 264 -23.58 -7.37 -5.50
C ASP A 264 -22.07 -7.55 -5.18
N ALA A 265 -21.36 -6.47 -4.86
CA ALA A 265 -19.94 -6.52 -4.51
C ALA A 265 -19.59 -7.43 -3.31
N ARG A 266 -20.55 -7.70 -2.42
CA ARG A 266 -20.36 -8.61 -1.27
C ARG A 266 -20.39 -10.08 -1.68
N ASP A 267 -21.16 -10.39 -2.71
CA ASP A 267 -21.34 -11.76 -3.19
C ASP A 267 -20.18 -12.19 -4.12
N GLU A 268 -19.43 -11.22 -4.64
CA GLU A 268 -18.30 -11.42 -5.56
C GLU A 268 -16.92 -11.33 -4.91
N GLY A 269 -16.85 -11.25 -3.58
CA GLY A 269 -15.58 -11.27 -2.83
C GLY A 269 -14.90 -9.91 -2.64
N GLY A 270 -15.36 -8.85 -3.29
CA GLY A 270 -14.94 -7.49 -3.03
C GLY A 270 -15.75 -6.87 -1.90
N CYS A 271 -15.11 -6.38 -0.85
CA CYS A 271 -15.79 -5.66 0.21
C CYS A 271 -15.68 -4.16 0.01
N LYS A 272 -16.86 -3.53 -0.06
CA LYS A 272 -17.01 -2.08 -0.04
C LYS A 272 -16.47 -1.51 1.27
N GLY A 273 -15.72 -0.39 1.20
CA GLY A 273 -15.10 0.20 2.38
C GLY A 273 -14.02 -0.68 2.97
N MET A 274 -13.30 -1.41 2.11
CA MET A 274 -12.20 -2.29 2.50
C MET A 274 -10.93 -1.94 1.76
N ASN A 275 -9.80 -1.99 2.44
CA ASN A 275 -8.48 -2.03 1.84
C ASN A 275 -8.06 -3.51 1.72
N ASN A 276 -7.81 -3.97 0.49
CA ASN A 276 -7.50 -5.38 0.18
C ASN A 276 -5.99 -5.60 -0.02
N LYS A 277 -5.12 -4.77 0.57
CA LYS A 277 -3.66 -4.95 0.50
C LYS A 277 -3.13 -6.00 1.46
N GLY A 278 -3.99 -6.59 2.29
CA GLY A 278 -3.60 -7.65 3.21
C GLY A 278 -2.97 -8.85 2.53
N LEU A 279 -2.03 -9.48 3.21
CA LEU A 279 -1.55 -10.83 2.88
C LEU A 279 -2.54 -11.90 3.32
N VAL A 280 -3.45 -11.53 4.22
CA VAL A 280 -4.53 -12.37 4.77
C VAL A 280 -5.82 -11.56 4.76
N THR A 281 -6.95 -12.22 4.49
CA THR A 281 -8.27 -11.57 4.50
C THR A 281 -8.66 -11.06 5.89
N ILE A 282 -9.54 -10.06 5.96
CA ILE A 282 -9.98 -9.40 7.20
C ILE A 282 -10.58 -10.38 8.23
N ASP A 283 -11.17 -11.49 7.77
CA ASP A 283 -11.72 -12.54 8.62
C ASP A 283 -10.68 -13.57 9.11
N ARG A 284 -9.40 -13.38 8.74
CA ARG A 284 -8.24 -14.26 9.04
C ARG A 284 -8.31 -15.68 8.46
N LYS A 285 -9.28 -15.96 7.60
CA LYS A 285 -9.50 -17.33 7.09
C LYS A 285 -8.66 -17.67 5.86
N THR A 286 -8.36 -16.67 5.03
CA THR A 286 -7.66 -16.91 3.77
C THR A 286 -6.30 -16.23 3.79
N ARG A 287 -5.23 -17.03 3.74
CA ARG A 287 -3.89 -16.59 3.40
C ARG A 287 -3.82 -16.47 1.88
N LYS A 288 -3.49 -15.26 1.38
CA LYS A 288 -3.35 -14.99 -0.05
C LYS A 288 -2.03 -15.58 -0.57
N GLU A 289 -1.87 -15.66 -1.88
CA GLU A 289 -0.65 -16.25 -2.47
C GLU A 289 0.62 -15.51 -2.02
N SER A 290 0.55 -14.18 -1.86
CA SER A 290 1.66 -13.35 -1.37
C SER A 290 2.08 -13.66 0.08
N PHE A 291 1.19 -14.23 0.91
CA PHE A 291 1.57 -14.74 2.23
C PHE A 291 2.61 -15.87 2.09
N TYR A 292 2.34 -16.85 1.24
CA TYR A 292 3.23 -18.01 1.05
C TYR A 292 4.54 -17.62 0.35
N LEU A 293 4.52 -16.57 -0.48
CA LEU A 293 5.74 -15.98 -1.02
C LEU A 293 6.66 -15.52 0.12
N TYR A 294 6.16 -14.66 1.01
CA TYR A 294 6.98 -14.18 2.13
C TYR A 294 7.34 -15.28 3.12
N GLN A 295 6.47 -16.27 3.32
CA GLN A 295 6.81 -17.44 4.10
C GLN A 295 8.00 -18.19 3.49
N ALA A 296 8.09 -18.31 2.18
CA ALA A 296 9.25 -18.88 1.50
C ALA A 296 10.54 -18.07 1.73
N TYR A 297 10.45 -16.73 1.82
CA TYR A 297 11.60 -15.86 2.06
C TYR A 297 12.02 -15.78 3.53
N TRP A 298 11.07 -15.80 4.46
CA TRP A 298 11.31 -15.44 5.86
C TRP A 298 11.25 -16.60 6.86
N SER A 299 10.48 -17.65 6.57
CA SER A 299 10.37 -18.81 7.46
C SER A 299 11.61 -19.70 7.41
N GLN A 300 11.95 -20.25 8.58
CA GLN A 300 12.97 -21.31 8.70
C GLN A 300 12.38 -22.72 8.62
N GLU A 301 11.05 -22.84 8.80
CA GLU A 301 10.36 -24.13 8.70
C GLU A 301 10.24 -24.53 7.22
N PRO A 302 10.53 -25.80 6.86
CA PRO A 302 10.39 -26.29 5.49
C PRO A 302 8.98 -26.04 4.96
N MET A 303 8.88 -25.43 3.79
CA MET A 303 7.60 -25.17 3.15
C MET A 303 7.66 -25.31 1.63
N VAL A 304 6.53 -25.69 1.05
CA VAL A 304 6.26 -25.67 -0.39
C VAL A 304 4.82 -25.29 -0.61
N HIS A 305 4.54 -24.45 -1.60
CA HIS A 305 3.20 -23.97 -1.92
C HIS A 305 3.01 -23.78 -3.41
N ILE A 306 2.01 -24.44 -3.99
CA ILE A 306 1.62 -24.28 -5.40
C ILE A 306 0.72 -23.05 -5.50
N VAL A 307 1.15 -22.06 -6.27
CA VAL A 307 0.44 -20.78 -6.48
C VAL A 307 -0.75 -20.97 -7.41
N GLY A 308 -1.83 -20.21 -7.15
CA GLY A 308 -3.00 -20.15 -8.03
C GLY A 308 -4.07 -21.19 -7.70
N ARG A 309 -4.15 -21.66 -6.45
CA ARG A 309 -5.19 -22.61 -6.03
C ARG A 309 -6.62 -22.09 -6.15
N ARG A 310 -6.81 -20.77 -6.03
CA ARG A 310 -8.12 -20.11 -6.22
C ARG A 310 -8.43 -19.79 -7.67
N TYR A 311 -7.41 -19.59 -8.48
CA TYR A 311 -7.51 -19.55 -9.93
C TYR A 311 -7.65 -20.97 -10.48
N ALA A 312 -8.70 -21.67 -10.06
CA ALA A 312 -8.83 -23.11 -10.25
C ALA A 312 -9.23 -23.51 -11.67
N GLN A 313 -10.02 -22.68 -12.37
CA GLN A 313 -10.47 -22.93 -13.73
C GLN A 313 -9.59 -22.16 -14.73
N ARG A 314 -8.85 -22.89 -15.56
CA ARG A 314 -7.85 -22.36 -16.48
C ARG A 314 -8.21 -22.65 -17.91
N ALA A 315 -8.23 -21.62 -18.74
CA ALA A 315 -8.25 -21.77 -20.20
C ALA A 315 -6.81 -21.92 -20.72
N GLY A 316 -6.67 -22.51 -21.89
CA GLY A 316 -5.37 -22.71 -22.53
C GLY A 316 -4.88 -24.16 -22.46
N GLU A 317 -3.98 -24.50 -23.37
CA GLU A 317 -3.42 -25.84 -23.46
C GLU A 317 -2.27 -26.03 -22.48
N THR A 318 -1.46 -24.98 -22.33
CA THR A 318 -0.31 -24.92 -21.42
C THR A 318 -0.45 -23.71 -20.50
N ILE A 319 -0.16 -23.88 -19.22
CA ILE A 319 -0.13 -22.83 -18.22
C ILE A 319 1.21 -22.80 -17.51
N GLU A 320 1.62 -21.62 -17.04
CA GLU A 320 2.69 -21.51 -16.06
C GLU A 320 2.14 -21.88 -14.68
N VAL A 321 2.81 -22.78 -13.99
CA VAL A 321 2.58 -23.11 -12.60
C VAL A 321 3.78 -22.64 -11.79
N LYS A 322 3.55 -21.71 -10.86
CA LYS A 322 4.56 -21.27 -9.91
C LYS A 322 4.47 -22.09 -8.63
N VAL A 323 5.61 -22.33 -8.02
CA VAL A 323 5.71 -22.97 -6.70
C VAL A 323 6.64 -22.11 -5.85
N TYR A 324 6.20 -21.75 -4.65
CA TYR A 324 7.03 -21.12 -3.64
C TYR A 324 7.60 -22.15 -2.68
N SER A 325 8.88 -22.06 -2.38
CA SER A 325 9.52 -22.90 -1.39
C SER A 325 10.78 -22.26 -0.84
N ASN A 326 11.09 -22.56 0.43
CA ASN A 326 12.38 -22.24 1.04
C ASN A 326 13.40 -23.38 0.90
N GLN A 327 13.05 -24.46 0.18
CA GLN A 327 13.93 -25.54 -0.17
C GLN A 327 14.53 -25.31 -1.57
N ASP A 328 15.75 -25.82 -1.81
CA ASP A 328 16.50 -25.54 -3.03
C ASP A 328 15.99 -26.32 -4.26
N GLU A 329 15.21 -27.35 -4.04
CA GLU A 329 14.73 -28.25 -5.09
C GLU A 329 13.25 -28.58 -4.93
N VAL A 330 12.51 -28.49 -6.05
CA VAL A 330 11.09 -28.88 -6.12
C VAL A 330 10.87 -29.82 -7.29
N THR A 331 10.16 -30.92 -7.02
CA THR A 331 9.64 -31.84 -8.05
C THR A 331 8.14 -31.62 -8.20
N LEU A 332 7.66 -31.39 -9.44
CA LEU A 332 6.24 -31.21 -9.74
C LEU A 332 5.66 -32.43 -10.45
N PHE A 333 4.50 -32.86 -10.01
CA PHE A 333 3.72 -33.97 -10.58
C PHE A 333 2.39 -33.47 -11.12
N LEU A 334 1.96 -34.02 -12.25
CA LEU A 334 0.63 -33.82 -12.83
C LEU A 334 -0.08 -35.18 -12.90
N ASN A 335 -1.23 -35.31 -12.25
CA ASN A 335 -2.04 -36.55 -12.23
C ASN A 335 -1.22 -37.79 -11.83
N GLY A 336 -0.30 -37.63 -10.87
CA GLY A 336 0.58 -38.66 -10.36
C GLY A 336 1.82 -38.97 -11.22
N LYS A 337 1.99 -38.31 -12.37
CA LYS A 337 3.18 -38.44 -13.21
C LYS A 337 4.11 -37.27 -12.97
N GLU A 338 5.38 -37.52 -12.73
CA GLU A 338 6.41 -36.48 -12.67
C GLU A 338 6.51 -35.74 -14.01
N ILE A 339 6.46 -34.41 -13.95
CA ILE A 339 6.58 -33.52 -15.11
C ILE A 339 7.88 -32.73 -15.13
N GLY A 340 8.52 -32.58 -13.97
CA GLY A 340 9.82 -31.92 -13.91
C GLY A 340 10.32 -31.74 -12.49
N LYS A 341 11.64 -31.55 -12.41
CA LYS A 341 12.39 -31.23 -11.21
C LYS A 341 13.21 -29.98 -11.49
N GLN A 342 13.18 -29.03 -10.58
CA GLN A 342 13.91 -27.78 -10.71
C GLN A 342 14.70 -27.46 -9.44
N GLN A 343 15.82 -26.78 -9.64
CA GLN A 343 16.57 -26.09 -8.60
C GLN A 343 16.43 -24.59 -8.86
N ALA A 344 15.94 -23.87 -7.87
CA ALA A 344 15.77 -22.44 -7.94
C ALA A 344 15.78 -21.80 -6.53
N HIS A 345 15.81 -20.49 -6.48
CA HIS A 345 15.71 -19.73 -5.24
C HIS A 345 14.30 -19.20 -5.05
N ARG A 346 13.58 -19.71 -4.07
CA ARG A 346 12.25 -19.28 -3.60
C ARG A 346 11.10 -19.48 -4.59
N ILE A 347 11.31 -19.25 -5.89
CA ILE A 347 10.25 -19.24 -6.91
C ILE A 347 10.63 -20.23 -8.01
N PHE A 348 9.85 -21.29 -8.13
CA PHE A 348 10.01 -22.34 -9.15
C PHE A 348 8.90 -22.18 -10.19
N ARG A 349 9.23 -22.32 -11.48
CA ARG A 349 8.29 -22.10 -12.59
C ARG A 349 8.27 -23.30 -13.51
N PHE A 350 7.10 -23.88 -13.71
CA PHE A 350 6.89 -25.05 -14.56
C PHE A 350 5.87 -24.73 -15.65
N GLU A 351 6.15 -25.15 -16.87
CA GLU A 351 5.16 -25.18 -17.93
C GLU A 351 4.38 -26.49 -17.88
N VAL A 352 3.06 -26.42 -17.76
CA VAL A 352 2.19 -27.55 -17.53
C VAL A 352 1.11 -27.65 -18.60
N ALA A 353 1.12 -28.73 -19.39
CA ALA A 353 0.06 -29.03 -20.33
C ALA A 353 -1.10 -29.73 -19.60
N LEU A 354 -2.19 -28.99 -19.37
CA LEU A 354 -3.37 -29.52 -18.69
C LEU A 354 -4.14 -30.52 -19.59
N GLN A 355 -4.61 -31.61 -18.99
CA GLN A 355 -5.54 -32.53 -19.61
C GLN A 355 -6.99 -31.98 -19.51
N PRO A 356 -7.90 -32.34 -20.42
CA PRO A 356 -9.30 -31.97 -20.31
C PRO A 356 -9.92 -32.35 -18.95
N GLY A 357 -10.67 -31.44 -18.35
CA GLY A 357 -11.27 -31.63 -17.03
C GLY A 357 -10.28 -31.43 -15.86
N PHE A 358 -10.43 -32.19 -14.80
CA PHE A 358 -9.67 -31.98 -13.56
C PHE A 358 -8.24 -32.51 -13.67
N ASN A 359 -7.31 -31.71 -13.16
CA ASN A 359 -5.89 -31.97 -13.09
C ASN A 359 -5.39 -31.77 -11.66
N THR A 360 -4.76 -32.79 -11.10
CA THR A 360 -4.14 -32.71 -9.78
C THR A 360 -2.67 -32.41 -9.95
N LEU A 361 -2.23 -31.28 -9.38
CA LEU A 361 -0.82 -30.92 -9.25
C LEU A 361 -0.34 -31.21 -7.85
N MET A 362 0.85 -31.80 -7.72
CA MET A 362 1.52 -32.03 -6.46
C MET A 362 2.96 -31.55 -6.57
N ALA A 363 3.37 -30.67 -5.67
CA ALA A 363 4.74 -30.23 -5.50
C ALA A 363 5.35 -30.95 -4.30
N LEU A 364 6.55 -31.44 -4.46
CA LEU A 364 7.29 -32.21 -3.45
C LEU A 364 8.70 -31.65 -3.30
N THR A 365 9.11 -31.44 -2.06
CA THR A 365 10.50 -31.22 -1.63
C THR A 365 10.95 -32.37 -0.73
N GLU A 366 12.15 -32.32 -0.17
CA GLU A 366 12.60 -33.32 0.79
C GLU A 366 11.68 -33.38 2.03
N ASP A 367 11.29 -32.23 2.57
CA ASP A 367 10.61 -32.12 3.86
C ASP A 367 9.18 -31.59 3.79
N ALA A 368 8.69 -31.18 2.61
CA ALA A 368 7.37 -30.59 2.47
C ALA A 368 6.65 -31.01 1.18
N ARG A 369 5.33 -30.99 1.22
CA ARG A 369 4.49 -31.26 0.04
C ARG A 369 3.26 -30.34 0.01
N ASP A 370 2.81 -30.01 -1.21
CA ASP A 370 1.54 -29.34 -1.45
C ASP A 370 0.81 -29.96 -2.63
N CYS A 371 -0.52 -29.86 -2.63
CA CYS A 371 -1.36 -30.42 -3.67
C CYS A 371 -2.53 -29.50 -3.95
N ILE A 372 -2.81 -29.25 -5.25
CA ILE A 372 -3.98 -28.51 -5.70
C ILE A 372 -4.67 -29.25 -6.84
N THR A 373 -5.94 -28.91 -7.08
CA THR A 373 -6.68 -29.39 -8.24
C THR A 373 -7.09 -28.19 -9.10
N LEU A 374 -6.75 -28.25 -10.38
CA LEU A 374 -7.18 -27.28 -11.40
C LEU A 374 -8.12 -27.96 -12.41
N GLU A 375 -9.02 -27.20 -12.98
CA GLU A 375 -9.90 -27.66 -14.04
C GLU A 375 -9.52 -26.97 -15.35
N LYS A 376 -9.26 -27.74 -16.40
CA LYS A 376 -9.11 -27.20 -17.74
C LYS A 376 -10.48 -26.93 -18.32
N VAL A 377 -10.75 -25.67 -18.66
CA VAL A 377 -12.00 -25.21 -19.26
C VAL A 377 -11.74 -24.59 -20.64
N GLU A 378 -12.77 -24.49 -21.46
CA GLU A 378 -12.67 -23.80 -22.76
C GLU A 378 -12.54 -22.29 -22.59
N LYS A 379 -13.24 -21.73 -21.60
CA LYS A 379 -13.23 -20.30 -21.24
C LYS A 379 -13.29 -20.15 -19.73
N GLU A 380 -12.47 -19.24 -19.21
CA GLU A 380 -12.47 -18.89 -17.79
C GLU A 380 -13.78 -18.22 -17.37
N PRO A 381 -14.19 -18.41 -16.10
CA PRO A 381 -15.39 -17.76 -15.56
C PRO A 381 -15.32 -16.24 -15.68
N ALA A 382 -16.43 -15.62 -16.07
CA ALA A 382 -16.54 -14.15 -16.11
C ALA A 382 -16.39 -13.53 -14.70
N SER A 383 -16.67 -14.29 -13.64
CA SER A 383 -16.50 -13.86 -12.26
C SER A 383 -15.02 -13.67 -11.82
N TYR A 384 -14.07 -14.16 -12.61
CA TYR A 384 -12.65 -13.94 -12.34
C TYR A 384 -12.18 -12.54 -12.71
N VAL A 385 -12.90 -11.85 -13.57
CA VAL A 385 -12.51 -10.53 -14.05
C VAL A 385 -13.22 -9.45 -13.24
N LEU A 386 -12.48 -8.42 -12.86
CA LEU A 386 -13.04 -7.20 -12.30
C LEU A 386 -14.18 -6.71 -13.22
N PRO A 387 -15.42 -6.57 -12.72
CA PRO A 387 -16.49 -6.05 -13.53
C PRO A 387 -16.13 -4.68 -14.10
N GLU A 388 -16.39 -4.45 -15.37
CA GLU A 388 -16.31 -3.10 -15.93
C GLU A 388 -17.20 -2.19 -15.09
N PHE A 389 -16.62 -1.09 -14.59
CA PHE A 389 -17.39 -0.07 -13.91
C PHE A 389 -18.37 0.51 -14.94
N THR A 390 -19.64 0.14 -14.82
CA THR A 390 -20.69 0.78 -15.59
C THR A 390 -20.82 2.24 -15.17
N GLU A 391 -21.24 3.11 -16.05
CA GLU A 391 -21.27 4.59 -15.95
C GLU A 391 -21.97 5.16 -14.69
N HIS A 392 -22.51 4.34 -13.81
CA HIS A 392 -23.29 4.73 -12.64
C HIS A 392 -22.62 4.48 -11.30
N VAL A 393 -21.31 4.16 -11.28
CA VAL A 393 -20.58 4.00 -10.02
C VAL A 393 -20.16 5.37 -9.50
N GLU A 394 -20.99 5.93 -8.63
CA GLU A 394 -20.61 7.10 -7.84
C GLU A 394 -19.39 6.75 -6.97
N GLY A 395 -18.26 7.35 -7.24
CA GLY A 395 -17.19 7.36 -6.24
C GLY A 395 -15.75 7.40 -6.70
N VAL A 396 -15.35 6.86 -7.83
CA VAL A 396 -13.93 6.89 -8.24
C VAL A 396 -13.72 7.13 -9.74
N ALA A 397 -14.65 6.74 -10.54
CA ALA A 397 -14.51 6.85 -11.97
C ALA A 397 -15.31 8.00 -12.43
N ASN A 398 -15.59 8.87 -12.67
CA ASN A 398 -16.41 9.80 -13.45
C ASN A 398 -17.10 10.95 -12.72
N TRP A 399 -16.37 11.61 -11.79
CA TRP A 399 -16.75 13.00 -11.50
C TRP A 399 -16.77 13.87 -12.78
N PHE A 400 -16.05 13.49 -13.84
CA PHE A 400 -16.13 14.08 -15.19
C PHE A 400 -17.54 14.02 -15.79
N GLN A 401 -18.30 12.99 -15.53
CA GLN A 401 -19.69 12.86 -16.02
C GLN A 401 -20.67 13.81 -15.30
N GLN A 402 -20.35 14.26 -14.09
CA GLN A 402 -21.15 15.26 -13.38
C GLN A 402 -20.97 16.68 -13.93
N ILE A 403 -20.02 16.91 -14.82
CA ILE A 403 -19.71 18.24 -15.39
C ILE A 403 -20.52 18.53 -16.68
N GLY A 404 -21.37 17.60 -17.10
CA GLY A 404 -22.21 17.75 -18.30
C GLY A 404 -21.57 17.18 -19.56
N SER A 405 -22.28 17.22 -20.68
CA SER A 405 -21.84 16.72 -21.99
C SER A 405 -20.76 17.61 -22.62
N LEU A 406 -19.55 17.57 -22.10
CA LEU A 406 -18.40 18.22 -22.70
C LEU A 406 -17.75 17.27 -23.71
N ASP A 407 -17.39 17.77 -24.87
CA ASP A 407 -16.50 17.07 -25.79
C ASP A 407 -15.08 17.12 -25.22
N LEU A 408 -14.74 16.09 -24.45
CA LEU A 408 -13.45 16.01 -23.75
C LEU A 408 -12.28 15.68 -24.70
N ASP A 409 -12.57 15.36 -25.94
CA ASP A 409 -11.58 15.09 -26.99
C ASP A 409 -11.35 16.32 -27.90
N ALA A 410 -12.13 17.41 -27.70
CA ALA A 410 -11.90 18.66 -28.40
C ALA A 410 -10.59 19.33 -27.94
N PRO A 411 -9.88 20.04 -28.82
CA PRO A 411 -8.69 20.80 -28.45
C PRO A 411 -9.04 21.87 -27.39
N MET A 412 -8.17 22.02 -26.40
CA MET A 412 -8.34 23.08 -25.38
C MET A 412 -8.23 24.47 -26.00
N GLU A 413 -9.19 25.33 -25.72
CA GLU A 413 -9.17 26.72 -26.12
C GLU A 413 -8.67 27.61 -24.95
N PHE A 414 -7.97 28.69 -25.28
CA PHE A 414 -7.41 29.63 -24.31
C PHE A 414 -7.78 31.07 -24.70
N PRO A 415 -9.06 31.46 -24.55
CA PRO A 415 -9.50 32.82 -24.92
C PRO A 415 -8.84 33.89 -24.03
N GLU A 416 -8.39 34.96 -24.63
CA GLU A 416 -7.73 36.08 -23.95
C GLU A 416 -8.71 36.77 -22.97
N GLY A 417 -8.22 37.06 -21.74
CA GLY A 417 -9.03 37.72 -20.72
C GLY A 417 -9.94 36.74 -19.92
N TYR A 418 -9.79 35.45 -20.08
CA TYR A 418 -10.50 34.44 -19.32
C TYR A 418 -9.53 33.56 -18.54
N TYR A 419 -10.00 32.98 -17.39
CA TYR A 419 -9.24 32.01 -16.66
C TYR A 419 -9.09 30.74 -17.47
N ASN A 420 -7.98 30.01 -17.24
CA ASN A 420 -7.71 28.74 -17.89
C ASN A 420 -6.75 27.87 -17.06
N VAL A 421 -6.51 26.62 -17.46
CA VAL A 421 -5.69 25.65 -16.72
C VAL A 421 -4.19 25.99 -16.68
N ASN A 422 -3.71 27.00 -17.39
CA ASN A 422 -2.34 27.49 -17.31
C ASN A 422 -2.16 28.60 -16.25
N ASP A 423 -3.25 29.15 -15.71
CA ASP A 423 -3.18 30.16 -14.64
C ASP A 423 -2.76 29.50 -13.34
N SER A 424 -1.97 30.23 -12.54
CA SER A 424 -1.52 29.73 -11.26
C SER A 424 -2.69 29.58 -10.27
N LEU A 425 -2.56 28.71 -9.28
CA LEU A 425 -3.55 28.60 -8.20
C LEU A 425 -3.71 29.94 -7.46
N ASP A 426 -2.62 30.73 -7.39
CA ASP A 426 -2.67 32.08 -6.82
C ASP A 426 -3.58 32.99 -7.63
N ASP A 427 -3.40 33.04 -8.96
CA ASP A 427 -4.27 33.81 -9.85
C ASP A 427 -5.73 33.38 -9.76
N LEU A 428 -5.97 32.06 -9.79
CA LEU A 428 -7.29 31.43 -9.68
C LEU A 428 -7.96 31.75 -8.33
N SER A 429 -7.17 31.86 -7.25
CA SER A 429 -7.68 32.13 -5.90
C SER A 429 -8.28 33.56 -5.74
N HIS A 430 -7.96 34.46 -6.65
CA HIS A 430 -8.53 35.80 -6.65
C HIS A 430 -9.98 35.87 -7.20
N ASN A 431 -10.48 34.73 -7.72
CA ASN A 431 -11.88 34.63 -8.16
C ASN A 431 -12.49 33.36 -7.51
N GLU A 432 -13.51 33.55 -6.67
CA GLU A 432 -14.13 32.50 -5.88
C GLU A 432 -14.70 31.38 -6.75
N GLU A 433 -15.31 31.68 -7.89
CA GLU A 433 -15.88 30.69 -8.80
C GLU A 433 -14.79 29.88 -9.51
N ALA A 434 -13.75 30.55 -10.03
CA ALA A 434 -12.61 29.88 -10.67
C ALA A 434 -11.86 29.00 -9.69
N PHE A 435 -11.64 29.47 -8.48
CA PHE A 435 -10.96 28.70 -7.45
C PHE A 435 -11.77 27.49 -6.98
N ALA A 436 -13.10 27.64 -6.83
CA ALA A 436 -13.99 26.55 -6.47
C ALA A 436 -13.99 25.40 -7.50
N ILE A 437 -13.87 25.70 -8.80
CA ILE A 437 -13.76 24.70 -9.86
C ILE A 437 -12.52 23.84 -9.63
N VAL A 438 -11.37 24.48 -9.42
CA VAL A 438 -10.09 23.78 -9.27
C VAL A 438 -10.00 23.04 -7.94
N THR A 439 -10.41 23.66 -6.83
CA THR A 439 -10.39 23.01 -5.52
C THR A 439 -11.33 21.82 -5.45
N LYS A 440 -12.51 21.92 -6.07
CA LYS A 440 -13.44 20.80 -6.22
C LYS A 440 -12.80 19.67 -7.03
N ALA A 441 -12.13 20.01 -8.12
CA ALA A 441 -11.44 19.06 -8.97
C ALA A 441 -10.32 18.34 -8.21
N VAL A 442 -9.47 19.07 -7.52
CA VAL A 442 -8.38 18.51 -6.70
C VAL A 442 -8.94 17.64 -5.57
N LYS A 443 -9.97 18.09 -4.88
CA LYS A 443 -10.61 17.32 -3.81
C LYS A 443 -11.19 15.99 -4.30
N LEU A 444 -11.74 15.96 -5.51
CA LEU A 444 -12.31 14.77 -6.12
C LEU A 444 -11.25 13.76 -6.60
N THR A 445 -10.07 14.25 -7.02
CA THR A 445 -9.00 13.39 -7.54
C THR A 445 -8.00 12.94 -6.47
N THR A 446 -7.79 13.76 -5.43
CA THR A 446 -6.72 13.52 -4.45
C THR A 446 -7.23 13.38 -3.02
N ASN A 447 -8.52 13.61 -2.76
CA ASN A 447 -9.10 13.79 -1.42
C ASN A 447 -8.52 14.97 -0.61
N PHE A 448 -7.72 15.85 -1.23
CA PHE A 448 -7.18 17.05 -0.59
C PHE A 448 -8.06 18.26 -0.79
N SER A 449 -8.11 19.13 0.21
CA SER A 449 -8.62 20.49 0.08
C SER A 449 -7.44 21.43 -0.06
N ILE A 450 -7.46 22.28 -1.08
CA ILE A 450 -6.52 23.38 -1.23
C ILE A 450 -7.21 24.64 -0.71
N GLU A 451 -6.61 25.29 0.28
CA GLU A 451 -7.11 26.53 0.86
C GLU A 451 -5.97 27.55 0.90
N PRO A 452 -6.21 28.84 0.49
CA PRO A 452 -5.21 29.86 0.57
C PRO A 452 -4.67 30.06 1.99
N GLY A 453 -3.35 30.02 2.13
CA GLY A 453 -2.66 30.21 3.40
C GLY A 453 -2.64 29.01 4.34
N VAL A 454 -3.14 27.86 3.91
CA VAL A 454 -3.18 26.62 4.73
C VAL A 454 -2.44 25.47 4.03
N GLY A 455 -1.67 24.70 4.78
CA GLY A 455 -1.04 23.46 4.32
C GLY A 455 -0.12 23.65 3.12
N MET A 456 -0.41 22.94 2.02
CA MET A 456 0.41 22.94 0.79
C MET A 456 0.32 24.25 -0.03
N TRP A 457 -0.44 25.25 0.40
CA TRP A 457 -0.69 26.46 -0.38
C TRP A 457 0.59 27.12 -0.91
N ASP A 458 1.55 27.39 -0.05
CA ASP A 458 2.78 28.09 -0.44
C ASP A 458 3.64 27.33 -1.46
N MET A 459 3.52 26.04 -1.49
CA MET A 459 4.18 25.17 -2.46
C MET A 459 3.39 25.14 -3.79
N LEU A 460 2.08 25.05 -3.70
CA LEU A 460 1.20 24.83 -4.86
C LEU A 460 0.75 26.13 -5.53
N LYS A 461 0.69 27.26 -4.82
CA LYS A 461 0.10 28.52 -5.32
C LYS A 461 0.69 29.02 -6.65
N LYS A 462 1.97 28.72 -6.92
CA LYS A 462 2.66 29.06 -8.18
C LYS A 462 2.44 28.04 -9.30
N MET A 463 1.82 26.92 -9.00
CA MET A 463 1.55 25.86 -9.97
C MET A 463 0.20 26.12 -10.63
N SER A 464 0.10 25.72 -11.89
CA SER A 464 -1.19 25.70 -12.58
C SER A 464 -1.81 24.30 -12.51
N PRO A 465 -3.15 24.17 -12.69
CA PRO A 465 -3.80 22.88 -12.83
C PRO A 465 -3.12 21.97 -13.86
N LYS A 466 -2.62 22.51 -14.95
CA LYS A 466 -1.87 21.78 -15.97
C LYS A 466 -0.60 21.17 -15.42
N VAL A 467 0.23 21.97 -14.76
CA VAL A 467 1.49 21.49 -14.15
C VAL A 467 1.22 20.43 -13.07
N MET A 468 0.16 20.64 -12.28
CA MET A 468 -0.23 19.64 -11.25
C MET A 468 -0.63 18.31 -11.88
N CYS A 469 -1.35 18.30 -13.01
CA CYS A 469 -1.69 17.09 -13.73
C CYS A 469 -0.47 16.41 -14.38
N GLU A 470 0.46 17.17 -14.92
CA GLU A 470 1.72 16.66 -15.50
C GLU A 470 2.59 15.95 -14.45
N MET A 471 2.46 16.34 -13.18
CA MET A 471 3.14 15.69 -12.06
C MET A 471 2.41 14.42 -11.56
N MET A 472 1.18 14.17 -12.02
CA MET A 472 0.47 12.93 -11.68
C MET A 472 0.99 11.77 -12.52
N PRO A 473 1.24 10.58 -11.91
CA PRO A 473 1.87 9.45 -12.60
C PRO A 473 1.04 8.83 -13.73
N ASP A 474 -0.24 9.14 -13.83
CA ASP A 474 -1.16 8.56 -14.82
C ASP A 474 -1.61 9.62 -15.84
N SER A 475 -0.85 9.71 -16.94
CA SER A 475 -1.12 10.68 -18.02
C SER A 475 -2.42 10.42 -18.81
N SER A 476 -3.02 9.23 -18.69
CA SER A 476 -4.24 8.89 -19.45
C SER A 476 -5.50 9.61 -18.94
N LEU A 477 -5.50 10.01 -17.65
CA LEU A 477 -6.55 10.84 -17.04
C LEU A 477 -6.28 12.35 -17.22
N GLY A 478 -5.01 12.72 -17.47
CA GLY A 478 -4.56 14.11 -17.44
C GLY A 478 -5.25 15.02 -18.42
N ASP A 479 -5.29 14.67 -19.70
CA ASP A 479 -5.81 15.54 -20.76
C ASP A 479 -7.34 15.73 -20.69
N LYS A 480 -8.08 14.65 -20.44
CA LYS A 480 -9.55 14.72 -20.28
C LYS A 480 -9.95 15.51 -19.04
N PHE A 481 -9.21 15.34 -17.97
CA PHE A 481 -9.38 16.09 -16.72
C PHE A 481 -9.12 17.57 -16.94
N LEU A 482 -7.98 17.93 -17.54
CA LEU A 482 -7.62 19.29 -17.87
C LEU A 482 -8.63 19.94 -18.80
N ASN A 483 -9.10 19.23 -19.84
CA ASN A 483 -10.12 19.71 -20.75
C ASN A 483 -11.41 20.10 -20.00
N SER A 484 -11.83 19.28 -19.04
CA SER A 484 -13.05 19.53 -18.29
C SER A 484 -12.95 20.73 -17.36
N ILE A 485 -11.78 20.91 -16.72
CA ILE A 485 -11.50 22.11 -15.89
C ILE A 485 -11.43 23.35 -16.78
N ASN A 486 -10.66 23.26 -17.89
CA ASN A 486 -10.48 24.36 -18.80
C ASN A 486 -11.80 24.87 -19.38
N ALA A 487 -12.68 23.97 -19.83
CA ALA A 487 -13.99 24.28 -20.38
C ALA A 487 -14.92 25.03 -19.41
N GLN A 488 -14.67 24.95 -18.10
CA GLN A 488 -15.38 25.72 -17.10
C GLN A 488 -14.68 27.07 -16.85
N LEU A 489 -13.35 27.06 -16.71
CA LEU A 489 -12.56 28.26 -16.42
C LEU A 489 -12.67 29.31 -17.53
N ILE A 490 -12.67 28.89 -18.81
CA ILE A 490 -12.80 29.82 -19.94
C ILE A 490 -14.15 30.54 -20.05
N LYS A 491 -15.11 30.24 -19.17
CA LYS A 491 -16.37 30.98 -19.04
C LYS A 491 -16.28 32.14 -18.05
N ILE A 492 -15.22 32.19 -17.26
CA ILE A 492 -15.02 33.17 -16.19
C ILE A 492 -13.98 34.20 -16.64
N LYS A 493 -14.35 35.47 -16.68
CA LYS A 493 -13.43 36.57 -17.01
C LYS A 493 -12.46 36.82 -15.86
N LYS A 494 -11.21 37.11 -16.24
CA LYS A 494 -10.19 37.63 -15.31
C LYS A 494 -10.51 39.03 -14.83
#